data_85e2a36293e14ed869a60ab5eebb03aa
#
_entry.id   85e2a36293e14ed869a60ab5eebb03aa
#
_cell.length_a   1.000
_cell.length_b   1.000
_cell.length_c   1.000
_cell.angle_alpha   90.00
_cell.angle_beta   90.00
_cell.angle_gamma   90.00
#
_symmetry.space_group_name_H-M   'P 1'
#
loop_
_entity.id
_entity.type
_entity.pdbx_description
1 polymer ?
#
loop_
_entity_poly.entity_id
_entity_poly.type
_entity_poly.pdbx_seq_one_letter_code
_entity_poly.pdbx_strand_id
1 'polypeptide(L)'
;MITRARQIQLALAAALIAAAVTSQAHETAARHPGGRPGPPAARGFTLVAAGDVLPDSSVLERAGSDAGGTGYDFRPMLAGVQPLVSRADLAICHMRTVHDTEGDPAGSYVFKTPPQVAGGLAATGYDSCSTASSHTLDDGADGVRRTLDALDRAGVRHAGSARGEREASAVTLMRAGGARVAHLAYTDDTDGHPLPQGQPWAVGLTDPARIVADARAARRAGADVVVVSLDWGTEWQDGPDERQLRLSRQLTASRTGGRPDIDLILGTRSHVPQAYEKVNGTWVVYGTGDQIAGEMYNDRGVQDPRGNESTLGRFTFSPPARRSQRWEVTKAEFVPLAFDLDAGRVVDLDAALERGATVGAVRDRIRDVVLGRGAGRSGLVMAE
;
A
#
# COMPACT_ATOMS: atom_id res chain seq x y z
N MET A 1 26.11 -61.40 -42.21
CA MET A 1 26.57 -61.98 -40.93
C MET A 1 25.67 -61.38 -39.85
N ILE A 2 24.53 -61.99 -39.48
CA ILE A 2 24.43 -62.94 -38.34
C ILE A 2 24.80 -62.20 -37.04
N THR A 3 23.93 -62.02 -35.99
CA THR A 3 22.77 -62.72 -35.45
C THR A 3 22.13 -61.96 -34.25
N ARG A 4 20.81 -62.04 -34.11
CA ARG A 4 19.96 -62.43 -32.96
C ARG A 4 20.01 -61.51 -31.71
N ALA A 5 18.92 -60.84 -31.42
CA ALA A 5 17.66 -61.29 -30.78
C ALA A 5 17.85 -62.00 -29.43
N ARG A 6 17.26 -61.38 -28.37
CA ARG A 6 16.45 -62.14 -27.39
C ARG A 6 15.60 -61.19 -26.50
N GLN A 7 14.33 -61.33 -26.66
CA GLN A 7 13.27 -60.98 -25.69
C GLN A 7 13.32 -61.96 -24.51
N ILE A 8 12.99 -61.51 -23.32
CA ILE A 8 12.44 -62.38 -22.26
C ILE A 8 11.32 -61.61 -21.58
N GLN A 9 10.09 -62.06 -21.81
CA GLN A 9 8.94 -61.91 -20.98
C GLN A 9 9.03 -62.95 -19.84
N LEU A 10 8.34 -62.66 -18.73
CA LEU A 10 7.72 -63.64 -17.78
C LEU A 10 7.32 -62.83 -16.54
N ALA A 11 6.19 -62.85 -16.01
CA ALA A 11 4.96 -63.60 -15.96
C ALA A 11 4.44 -63.43 -14.53
N LEU A 12 3.14 -63.28 -14.43
CA LEU A 12 2.32 -63.25 -13.22
C LEU A 12 2.60 -64.42 -12.24
N ALA A 13 2.42 -64.14 -10.94
CA ALA A 13 1.96 -65.15 -9.99
C ALA A 13 0.91 -64.54 -9.03
N ALA A 14 -0.33 -64.96 -9.25
CA ALA A 14 -1.41 -64.78 -8.28
C ALA A 14 -1.31 -65.90 -7.21
N ALA A 15 -1.53 -65.57 -5.95
CA ALA A 15 -1.84 -66.56 -4.93
C ALA A 15 -3.04 -66.09 -4.11
N LEU A 16 -4.14 -66.78 -4.37
CA LEU A 16 -5.35 -66.82 -3.57
C LEU A 16 -5.11 -67.69 -2.33
N ILE A 17 -5.44 -67.22 -1.09
CA ILE A 17 -5.77 -68.08 0.04
C ILE A 17 -7.10 -67.57 0.62
N ALA A 18 -8.02 -68.54 0.72
CA ALA A 18 -9.41 -68.36 1.13
C ALA A 18 -9.58 -68.47 2.67
N ALA A 19 -10.54 -67.75 3.17
CA ALA A 19 -11.56 -68.03 4.15
C ALA A 19 -11.18 -68.50 5.55
N ALA A 20 -11.54 -67.67 6.55
CA ALA A 20 -12.20 -68.16 7.76
C ALA A 20 -13.29 -67.17 8.18
N VAL A 21 -14.51 -67.62 8.18
CA VAL A 21 -15.70 -66.92 8.66
C VAL A 21 -15.72 -67.07 10.19
N THR A 22 -15.79 -65.93 10.91
CA THR A 22 -16.36 -65.90 12.26
C THR A 22 -17.26 -64.70 12.38
N SER A 23 -18.53 -64.98 12.53
CA SER A 23 -19.60 -64.08 12.88
C SER A 23 -19.36 -63.49 14.25
N GLN A 24 -19.34 -62.19 14.40
CA GLN A 24 -19.69 -61.50 15.64
C GLN A 24 -20.36 -60.15 15.40
N ALA A 25 -21.56 -60.10 15.95
CA ALA A 25 -22.33 -58.96 16.45
C ALA A 25 -22.23 -57.58 15.76
N HIS A 26 -23.38 -57.20 15.17
CA HIS A 26 -23.72 -55.83 14.86
C HIS A 26 -23.62 -54.90 16.08
N GLU A 27 -22.64 -54.00 16.07
CA GLU A 27 -22.77 -52.71 16.70
C GLU A 27 -22.87 -51.64 15.60
N THR A 28 -24.08 -51.09 15.45
CA THR A 28 -24.38 -49.94 14.62
C THR A 28 -23.70 -48.72 15.23
N ALA A 29 -22.43 -48.51 14.89
CA ALA A 29 -21.78 -47.22 15.09
C ALA A 29 -22.43 -46.22 14.15
N ALA A 30 -23.26 -45.33 14.69
CA ALA A 30 -23.79 -44.17 14.02
C ALA A 30 -22.62 -43.38 13.40
N ARG A 31 -22.52 -43.41 12.05
CA ARG A 31 -21.62 -42.52 11.30
C ARG A 31 -22.11 -41.12 11.51
N HIS A 32 -21.42 -40.38 12.39
CA HIS A 32 -21.52 -38.94 12.38
C HIS A 32 -21.12 -38.45 10.98
N PRO A 33 -21.94 -37.69 10.29
CA PRO A 33 -21.51 -37.06 9.05
C PRO A 33 -20.38 -36.12 9.41
N GLY A 34 -19.15 -36.49 9.02
CA GLY A 34 -17.99 -35.63 9.13
C GLY A 34 -18.29 -34.33 8.42
N GLY A 35 -18.66 -33.30 9.16
CA GLY A 35 -18.80 -31.96 8.66
C GLY A 35 -17.49 -31.60 7.95
N ARG A 36 -17.60 -31.15 6.69
CA ARG A 36 -16.44 -30.54 6.01
C ARG A 36 -15.84 -29.52 6.97
N PRO A 37 -14.51 -29.50 7.18
CA PRO A 37 -13.88 -28.45 7.96
C PRO A 37 -14.40 -27.11 7.43
N GLY A 38 -15.01 -26.33 8.29
CA GLY A 38 -15.40 -24.97 7.95
C GLY A 38 -14.17 -24.19 7.46
N PRO A 39 -14.36 -23.17 6.63
CA PRO A 39 -13.23 -22.33 6.24
C PRO A 39 -12.47 -21.89 7.50
N PRO A 40 -11.12 -21.85 7.47
CA PRO A 40 -10.33 -21.45 8.62
C PRO A 40 -10.85 -20.10 9.13
N ALA A 41 -10.92 -19.95 10.44
CA ALA A 41 -11.35 -18.70 11.07
C ALA A 41 -10.45 -17.56 10.54
N ALA A 42 -11.07 -16.43 10.18
CA ALA A 42 -10.32 -15.27 9.74
C ALA A 42 -9.37 -14.84 10.88
N ARG A 43 -8.09 -14.68 10.56
CA ARG A 43 -7.08 -14.13 11.48
C ARG A 43 -6.96 -12.63 11.27
N GLY A 44 -6.54 -11.89 12.30
CA GLY A 44 -6.16 -10.49 12.15
C GLY A 44 -5.04 -10.31 11.12
N PHE A 45 -4.90 -9.11 10.60
CA PHE A 45 -3.82 -8.75 9.67
C PHE A 45 -3.25 -7.38 10.00
N THR A 46 -2.01 -7.16 9.61
CA THR A 46 -1.30 -5.88 9.71
C THR A 46 -1.24 -5.23 8.34
N LEU A 47 -1.70 -3.97 8.27
CA LEU A 47 -1.52 -3.09 7.12
C LEU A 47 -0.47 -2.04 7.46
N VAL A 48 0.51 -1.83 6.57
CA VAL A 48 1.41 -0.69 6.61
C VAL A 48 1.16 0.24 5.44
N ALA A 49 1.35 1.54 5.67
CA ALA A 49 1.24 2.57 4.64
C ALA A 49 2.40 3.55 4.78
N ALA A 50 3.06 3.82 3.67
CA ALA A 50 4.21 4.72 3.59
C ALA A 50 3.86 6.00 2.83
N GLY A 51 4.77 6.97 2.93
CA GLY A 51 4.68 8.25 2.27
C GLY A 51 4.96 8.23 0.77
N ASP A 52 5.10 9.43 0.23
CA ASP A 52 5.21 9.67 -1.20
C ASP A 52 6.51 9.10 -1.77
N VAL A 53 6.40 8.46 -2.91
CA VAL A 53 7.53 8.10 -3.77
C VAL A 53 7.62 9.17 -4.85
N LEU A 54 8.50 10.14 -4.61
CA LEU A 54 8.70 11.35 -5.42
C LEU A 54 10.20 11.57 -5.71
N PRO A 55 10.89 10.64 -6.39
CA PRO A 55 12.32 10.76 -6.62
C PRO A 55 12.65 11.99 -7.48
N ASP A 56 13.46 12.90 -6.95
CA ASP A 56 14.07 13.98 -7.72
C ASP A 56 15.34 13.53 -8.47
N SER A 57 16.04 14.47 -9.11
CA SER A 57 17.26 14.18 -9.86
C SER A 57 18.37 13.58 -8.99
N SER A 58 18.52 14.03 -7.72
CA SER A 58 19.54 13.52 -6.82
C SER A 58 19.31 12.05 -6.46
N VAL A 59 18.06 11.67 -6.28
CA VAL A 59 17.63 10.28 -6.05
C VAL A 59 17.85 9.42 -7.29
N LEU A 60 17.55 9.96 -8.49
CA LEU A 60 17.78 9.25 -9.75
C LEU A 60 19.28 9.01 -9.99
N GLU A 61 20.13 10.02 -9.75
CA GLU A 61 21.59 9.87 -9.81
C GLU A 61 22.09 8.77 -8.85
N ARG A 62 21.54 8.77 -7.64
CA ARG A 62 21.87 7.73 -6.65
C ARG A 62 21.43 6.34 -7.09
N ALA A 63 20.21 6.20 -7.60
CA ALA A 63 19.72 4.92 -8.11
C ALA A 63 20.53 4.43 -9.31
N GLY A 64 21.01 5.33 -10.18
CA GLY A 64 21.95 5.04 -11.26
C GLY A 64 23.30 4.55 -10.75
N SER A 65 23.83 5.20 -9.72
CA SER A 65 25.07 4.77 -9.06
C SER A 65 24.94 3.39 -8.40
N ASP A 66 23.83 3.14 -7.73
CA ASP A 66 23.52 1.86 -7.09
C ASP A 66 23.35 0.73 -8.13
N ALA A 67 22.97 1.06 -9.36
CA ALA A 67 22.89 0.12 -10.49
C ALA A 67 24.24 -0.13 -11.19
N GLY A 68 25.34 0.48 -10.71
CA GLY A 68 26.66 0.38 -11.35
C GLY A 68 26.78 1.16 -12.66
N GLY A 69 25.96 2.21 -12.85
CA GLY A 69 25.98 3.12 -13.99
C GLY A 69 25.20 2.64 -15.22
N THR A 70 24.46 1.53 -15.12
CA THR A 70 23.57 1.06 -16.21
C THR A 70 22.17 0.84 -15.66
N GLY A 71 21.21 1.68 -16.07
CA GLY A 71 19.85 1.69 -15.54
C GLY A 71 19.76 2.25 -14.12
N TYR A 72 18.79 1.81 -13.34
CA TYR A 72 18.50 2.31 -12.00
C TYR A 72 18.19 1.17 -11.04
N ASP A 73 18.70 1.25 -9.80
CA ASP A 73 18.37 0.32 -8.71
C ASP A 73 17.89 1.08 -7.47
N PHE A 74 16.59 0.96 -7.17
CA PHE A 74 15.97 1.58 -6.02
C PHE A 74 15.94 0.68 -4.77
N ARG A 75 16.36 -0.57 -4.86
CA ARG A 75 16.35 -1.52 -3.74
C ARG A 75 17.25 -1.10 -2.58
N PRO A 76 18.49 -0.62 -2.82
CA PRO A 76 19.35 -0.21 -1.73
C PRO A 76 18.79 0.97 -0.92
N MET A 77 18.11 1.94 -1.57
CA MET A 77 17.56 3.10 -0.85
C MET A 77 16.37 2.75 0.03
N LEU A 78 15.64 1.67 -0.28
CA LEU A 78 14.51 1.18 0.50
C LEU A 78 14.91 0.10 1.53
N ALA A 79 16.18 -0.32 1.59
CA ALA A 79 16.62 -1.41 2.45
C ALA A 79 16.33 -1.16 3.95
N GLY A 80 16.36 0.11 4.40
CA GLY A 80 16.08 0.46 5.80
C GLY A 80 14.64 0.22 6.23
N VAL A 81 13.68 0.31 5.32
CA VAL A 81 12.25 0.07 5.60
C VAL A 81 11.77 -1.31 5.16
N GLN A 82 12.55 -2.01 4.34
CA GLN A 82 12.18 -3.33 3.83
C GLN A 82 11.74 -4.31 4.94
N PRO A 83 12.39 -4.41 6.12
CA PRO A 83 11.93 -5.30 7.18
C PRO A 83 10.57 -4.91 7.78
N LEU A 84 10.21 -3.61 7.77
CA LEU A 84 8.93 -3.13 8.27
C LEU A 84 7.80 -3.42 7.27
N VAL A 85 8.08 -3.22 5.98
CA VAL A 85 7.13 -3.40 4.88
C VAL A 85 6.89 -4.89 4.62
N SER A 86 7.95 -5.69 4.45
CA SER A 86 7.84 -7.11 4.07
C SER A 86 7.26 -8.02 5.15
N ARG A 87 7.21 -7.58 6.41
CA ARG A 87 6.57 -8.32 7.51
C ARG A 87 5.07 -8.05 7.63
N ALA A 88 4.57 -7.01 6.98
CA ALA A 88 3.14 -6.72 6.98
C ALA A 88 2.37 -7.74 6.13
N ASP A 89 1.11 -7.98 6.47
CA ASP A 89 0.21 -8.80 5.65
C ASP A 89 -0.27 -8.03 4.41
N LEU A 90 -0.17 -6.70 4.43
CA LEU A 90 -0.52 -5.79 3.33
C LEU A 90 0.27 -4.48 3.46
N ALA A 91 0.91 -4.06 2.37
CA ALA A 91 1.68 -2.82 2.33
C ALA A 91 1.21 -1.90 1.18
N ILE A 92 0.93 -0.64 1.52
CA ILE A 92 0.45 0.37 0.57
C ILE A 92 1.47 1.50 0.45
N CYS A 93 1.84 1.88 -0.78
CA CYS A 93 2.64 3.05 -1.12
C CYS A 93 1.82 4.12 -1.83
N HIS A 94 2.39 5.30 -1.99
CA HIS A 94 1.88 6.34 -2.87
C HIS A 94 2.90 6.63 -3.97
N MET A 95 2.56 6.28 -5.22
CA MET A 95 3.36 6.62 -6.39
C MET A 95 2.92 8.01 -6.88
N ARG A 96 3.68 9.02 -6.49
CA ARG A 96 3.29 10.42 -6.78
C ARG A 96 3.65 10.83 -8.20
N THR A 97 4.71 10.24 -8.78
CA THR A 97 5.22 10.56 -10.12
C THR A 97 4.68 9.63 -11.20
N VAL A 98 4.76 10.04 -12.44
CA VAL A 98 4.53 9.18 -13.61
C VAL A 98 5.82 8.53 -14.09
N HIS A 99 5.72 7.37 -14.73
CA HIS A 99 6.89 6.72 -15.31
C HIS A 99 7.18 7.22 -16.71
N ASP A 100 8.46 7.45 -16.95
CA ASP A 100 8.99 7.85 -18.26
C ASP A 100 9.19 6.64 -19.18
N THR A 101 9.58 6.94 -20.43
CA THR A 101 10.15 5.96 -21.34
C THR A 101 11.55 5.58 -20.88
N GLU A 102 11.95 4.31 -21.06
CA GLU A 102 13.32 3.90 -20.79
C GLU A 102 14.32 4.76 -21.57
N GLY A 103 15.20 5.47 -20.85
CA GLY A 103 16.33 6.16 -21.42
C GLY A 103 16.18 7.67 -21.67
N ASP A 104 15.06 8.30 -21.25
CA ASP A 104 14.99 9.76 -21.26
C ASP A 104 15.59 10.32 -19.94
N PRO A 105 16.76 10.97 -19.98
CA PRO A 105 17.32 11.56 -18.77
C PRO A 105 16.41 12.73 -18.37
N ALA A 106 15.87 12.69 -17.15
CA ALA A 106 15.05 13.72 -16.56
C ALA A 106 15.72 15.09 -16.67
N GLY A 107 15.33 15.88 -17.66
CA GLY A 107 15.85 17.21 -17.94
C GLY A 107 14.77 18.28 -17.94
N SER A 108 13.54 17.97 -17.58
CA SER A 108 12.45 18.94 -17.50
C SER A 108 11.79 18.87 -16.12
N TYR A 109 11.19 19.98 -15.71
CA TYR A 109 10.44 20.20 -14.47
C TYR A 109 9.23 19.25 -14.27
N VAL A 110 9.15 18.16 -15.00
CA VAL A 110 8.11 17.15 -14.91
C VAL A 110 8.63 16.02 -14.05
N PHE A 111 7.95 15.71 -12.99
CA PHE A 111 8.28 14.60 -12.08
C PHE A 111 8.06 13.25 -12.79
N LYS A 112 9.05 12.84 -13.57
CA LYS A 112 9.07 11.56 -14.26
C LYS A 112 10.12 10.65 -13.64
N THR A 113 9.77 9.39 -13.44
CA THR A 113 10.66 8.40 -12.86
C THR A 113 10.85 7.20 -13.78
N PRO A 114 12.02 6.56 -13.74
CA PRO A 114 12.23 5.36 -14.51
C PRO A 114 11.36 4.19 -13.97
N PRO A 115 10.86 3.30 -14.84
CA PRO A 115 9.96 2.21 -14.44
C PRO A 115 10.57 1.23 -13.44
N GLN A 116 11.89 1.25 -13.25
CA GLN A 116 12.62 0.43 -12.28
C GLN A 116 12.22 0.74 -10.82
N VAL A 117 11.66 1.93 -10.54
CA VAL A 117 11.14 2.24 -9.21
C VAL A 117 10.05 1.25 -8.79
N ALA A 118 9.17 0.84 -9.70
CA ALA A 118 8.14 -0.18 -9.43
C ALA A 118 8.77 -1.51 -8.99
N GLY A 119 9.89 -1.91 -9.61
CA GLY A 119 10.65 -3.09 -9.20
C GLY A 119 11.27 -2.96 -7.81
N GLY A 120 11.76 -1.77 -7.44
CA GLY A 120 12.25 -1.46 -6.10
C GLY A 120 11.14 -1.57 -5.04
N LEU A 121 9.96 -1.02 -5.32
CA LEU A 121 8.79 -1.10 -4.44
C LEU A 121 8.33 -2.54 -4.24
N ALA A 122 8.23 -3.33 -5.32
CA ALA A 122 7.89 -4.75 -5.26
C ALA A 122 8.89 -5.55 -4.42
N ALA A 123 10.20 -5.32 -4.62
CA ALA A 123 11.25 -5.99 -3.87
C ALA A 123 11.26 -5.62 -2.38
N THR A 124 10.78 -4.42 -2.03
CA THR A 124 10.60 -3.98 -0.65
C THR A 124 9.41 -4.66 0.02
N GLY A 125 8.42 -5.13 -0.77
CA GLY A 125 7.25 -5.84 -0.29
C GLY A 125 5.95 -5.04 -0.37
N TYR A 126 5.89 -3.95 -1.16
CA TYR A 126 4.66 -3.24 -1.38
C TYR A 126 3.70 -4.02 -2.28
N ASP A 127 2.45 -4.14 -1.85
CA ASP A 127 1.39 -4.88 -2.54
C ASP A 127 0.56 -4.00 -3.48
N SER A 128 0.41 -2.71 -3.12
CA SER A 128 -0.40 -1.75 -3.88
C SER A 128 0.12 -0.33 -3.71
N CYS A 129 0.07 0.48 -4.76
CA CYS A 129 0.29 1.91 -4.66
C CYS A 129 -0.97 2.69 -5.06
N SER A 130 -1.24 3.81 -4.35
CA SER A 130 -2.11 4.84 -4.91
C SER A 130 -1.38 5.55 -6.03
N THR A 131 -2.09 5.84 -7.12
CA THR A 131 -1.58 6.49 -8.33
C THR A 131 -2.39 7.72 -8.73
N ALA A 132 -3.32 8.17 -7.87
CA ALA A 132 -3.97 9.46 -7.99
C ALA A 132 -3.17 10.48 -7.20
N SER A 133 -2.48 11.36 -7.90
CA SER A 133 -1.70 12.47 -7.34
C SER A 133 -1.81 13.71 -8.23
N SER A 134 -1.35 14.84 -7.73
CA SER A 134 -1.22 16.08 -8.54
C SER A 134 -0.37 15.86 -9.81
N HIS A 135 0.58 14.93 -9.78
CA HIS A 135 1.48 14.61 -10.89
C HIS A 135 1.03 13.46 -11.80
N THR A 136 -0.17 12.92 -11.59
CA THR A 136 -0.68 11.79 -12.39
C THR A 136 -0.74 12.10 -13.89
N LEU A 137 -0.98 13.35 -14.26
CA LEU A 137 -1.14 13.77 -15.64
C LEU A 137 0.03 14.57 -16.22
N ASP A 138 1.19 14.61 -15.56
CA ASP A 138 2.40 15.30 -16.00
C ASP A 138 2.87 14.87 -17.41
N ASP A 139 2.54 13.64 -17.80
CA ASP A 139 2.79 13.11 -19.15
C ASP A 139 1.50 12.55 -19.79
N GLY A 140 0.36 13.14 -19.43
CA GLY A 140 -0.96 12.82 -19.95
C GLY A 140 -1.35 11.35 -19.78
N ALA A 141 -2.24 10.87 -20.66
CA ALA A 141 -2.71 9.48 -20.64
C ALA A 141 -1.59 8.45 -20.88
N ASP A 142 -0.54 8.82 -21.60
CA ASP A 142 0.58 7.92 -21.87
C ASP A 142 1.45 7.71 -20.63
N GLY A 143 1.66 8.76 -19.81
CA GLY A 143 2.30 8.65 -18.51
C GLY A 143 1.53 7.73 -17.59
N VAL A 144 0.21 7.91 -17.49
CA VAL A 144 -0.67 7.00 -16.73
C VAL A 144 -0.48 5.56 -17.19
N ARG A 145 -0.56 5.32 -18.50
CA ARG A 145 -0.42 3.96 -19.05
C ARG A 145 0.92 3.33 -18.68
N ARG A 146 2.03 4.04 -18.90
CA ARG A 146 3.38 3.51 -18.58
C ARG A 146 3.54 3.21 -17.09
N THR A 147 3.04 4.07 -16.22
CA THR A 147 3.09 3.89 -14.76
C THR A 147 2.35 2.62 -14.34
N LEU A 148 1.10 2.47 -14.80
CA LEU A 148 0.30 1.29 -14.46
C LEU A 148 0.87 0.01 -15.06
N ASP A 149 1.39 0.05 -16.30
CA ASP A 149 2.05 -1.09 -16.93
C ASP A 149 3.32 -1.52 -16.19
N ALA A 150 4.09 -0.57 -15.63
CA ALA A 150 5.28 -0.87 -14.85
C ALA A 150 4.93 -1.50 -13.49
N LEU A 151 3.92 -0.97 -12.79
CA LEU A 151 3.41 -1.56 -11.55
C LEU A 151 2.87 -2.97 -11.78
N ASP A 152 2.07 -3.17 -12.83
CA ASP A 152 1.55 -4.50 -13.21
C ASP A 152 2.69 -5.50 -13.49
N ARG A 153 3.71 -5.10 -14.26
CA ARG A 153 4.89 -5.95 -14.52
C ARG A 153 5.67 -6.30 -13.26
N ALA A 154 5.72 -5.38 -12.29
CA ALA A 154 6.34 -5.62 -11.00
C ALA A 154 5.47 -6.44 -10.04
N GLY A 155 4.19 -6.68 -10.37
CA GLY A 155 3.24 -7.37 -9.51
C GLY A 155 2.65 -6.50 -8.40
N VAL A 156 2.84 -5.17 -8.47
CA VAL A 156 2.25 -4.20 -7.54
C VAL A 156 0.89 -3.76 -8.07
N ARG A 157 -0.15 -3.91 -7.28
CA ARG A 157 -1.48 -3.41 -7.62
C ARG A 157 -1.52 -1.89 -7.54
N HIS A 158 -2.54 -1.29 -8.12
CA HIS A 158 -2.69 0.16 -8.11
C HIS A 158 -4.16 0.57 -7.96
N ALA A 159 -4.37 1.79 -7.49
CA ALA A 159 -5.68 2.42 -7.39
C ALA A 159 -5.55 3.92 -7.60
N GLY A 160 -6.55 4.55 -8.27
CA GLY A 160 -6.66 5.99 -8.37
C GLY A 160 -6.49 6.55 -9.78
N SER A 161 -5.73 5.90 -10.66
CA SER A 161 -5.71 6.20 -12.09
C SER A 161 -6.04 4.96 -12.92
N ALA A 162 -6.41 5.14 -14.20
CA ALA A 162 -6.84 4.04 -15.05
C ALA A 162 -6.55 4.28 -16.53
N ARG A 163 -6.27 3.21 -17.26
CA ARG A 163 -6.04 3.20 -18.72
C ARG A 163 -7.34 3.20 -19.53
N GLY A 164 -8.47 2.98 -18.88
CA GLY A 164 -9.79 2.94 -19.52
C GLY A 164 -10.93 2.83 -18.51
N GLU A 165 -12.15 3.09 -18.98
CA GLU A 165 -13.37 3.14 -18.18
C GLU A 165 -13.63 1.83 -17.41
N ARG A 166 -13.36 0.68 -18.03
CA ARG A 166 -13.52 -0.63 -17.38
C ARG A 166 -12.58 -0.80 -16.20
N GLU A 167 -11.34 -0.36 -16.31
CA GLU A 167 -10.35 -0.41 -15.24
C GLU A 167 -10.74 0.55 -14.10
N ALA A 168 -11.14 1.77 -14.43
CA ALA A 168 -11.59 2.77 -13.47
C ALA A 168 -12.82 2.34 -12.65
N SER A 169 -13.68 1.50 -13.23
CA SER A 169 -14.86 0.94 -12.53
C SER A 169 -14.55 -0.33 -11.75
N ALA A 170 -13.36 -0.90 -11.91
CA ALA A 170 -12.94 -2.08 -11.16
C ALA A 170 -12.43 -1.69 -9.77
N VAL A 171 -12.84 -2.44 -8.76
CA VAL A 171 -12.32 -2.25 -7.40
C VAL A 171 -11.03 -3.05 -7.23
N THR A 172 -9.95 -2.38 -6.82
CA THR A 172 -8.70 -3.05 -6.46
C THR A 172 -8.91 -3.80 -5.14
N LEU A 173 -9.08 -5.12 -5.23
CA LEU A 173 -9.29 -6.00 -4.09
C LEU A 173 -8.05 -6.85 -3.82
N MET A 174 -7.58 -6.83 -2.57
CA MET A 174 -6.46 -7.62 -2.07
C MET A 174 -6.91 -8.56 -0.95
N ARG A 175 -6.07 -9.51 -0.58
CA ARG A 175 -6.34 -10.45 0.53
C ARG A 175 -5.28 -10.30 1.60
N ALA A 176 -5.73 -10.13 2.86
CA ALA A 176 -4.86 -10.10 4.03
C ALA A 176 -5.58 -10.74 5.23
N GLY A 177 -4.95 -11.68 5.93
CA GLY A 177 -5.50 -12.31 7.14
C GLY A 177 -6.86 -13.01 7.00
N GLY A 178 -7.31 -13.24 5.77
CA GLY A 178 -8.65 -13.77 5.48
C GLY A 178 -9.67 -12.68 5.13
N ALA A 179 -9.33 -11.39 5.29
CA ALA A 179 -10.11 -10.25 4.81
C ALA A 179 -9.91 -10.02 3.30
N ARG A 180 -10.91 -9.44 2.66
CA ARG A 180 -10.79 -8.76 1.36
C ARG A 180 -10.70 -7.26 1.61
N VAL A 181 -9.57 -6.67 1.23
CA VAL A 181 -9.29 -5.25 1.42
C VAL A 181 -9.43 -4.53 0.08
N ALA A 182 -10.32 -3.55 0.02
CA ALA A 182 -10.42 -2.65 -1.12
C ALA A 182 -9.49 -1.46 -0.92
N HIS A 183 -8.74 -1.10 -1.96
CA HIS A 183 -7.95 0.12 -2.02
C HIS A 183 -8.59 1.05 -3.05
N LEU A 184 -8.97 2.26 -2.62
CA LEU A 184 -9.49 3.35 -3.43
C LEU A 184 -8.53 4.53 -3.29
N ALA A 185 -8.34 5.34 -4.34
CA ALA A 185 -7.44 6.48 -4.26
C ALA A 185 -7.96 7.66 -5.11
N TYR A 186 -7.72 8.88 -4.60
CA TYR A 186 -8.17 10.12 -5.22
C TYR A 186 -7.17 11.24 -4.97
N THR A 187 -7.15 12.25 -5.85
CA THR A 187 -6.35 13.47 -5.68
C THR A 187 -7.24 14.71 -5.74
N ASP A 188 -6.84 15.76 -5.05
CA ASP A 188 -7.57 17.02 -5.03
C ASP A 188 -7.50 17.78 -6.36
N ASP A 189 -6.42 17.62 -7.10
CA ASP A 189 -6.19 18.24 -8.40
C ASP A 189 -5.13 17.48 -9.23
N THR A 190 -4.76 18.03 -10.37
CA THR A 190 -3.79 17.48 -11.31
C THR A 190 -2.76 18.54 -11.72
N ASP A 191 -2.40 19.44 -10.79
CA ASP A 191 -1.45 20.54 -11.00
C ASP A 191 -1.73 21.35 -12.29
N GLY A 192 -3.02 21.63 -12.52
CA GLY A 192 -3.49 22.38 -13.68
C GLY A 192 -3.53 21.60 -15.00
N HIS A 193 -3.10 20.36 -15.04
CA HIS A 193 -3.24 19.50 -16.22
C HIS A 193 -4.71 19.08 -16.41
N PRO A 194 -5.33 19.36 -17.57
CA PRO A 194 -6.71 18.95 -17.82
C PRO A 194 -6.80 17.43 -17.98
N LEU A 195 -7.94 16.86 -17.59
CA LEU A 195 -8.22 15.46 -17.89
C LEU A 195 -8.13 15.24 -19.41
N PRO A 196 -7.51 14.14 -19.87
CA PRO A 196 -7.43 13.82 -21.29
C PRO A 196 -8.83 13.76 -21.92
N GLN A 197 -8.96 14.30 -23.12
CA GLN A 197 -10.26 14.42 -23.81
C GLN A 197 -10.96 13.04 -23.92
N GLY A 198 -12.19 12.96 -23.45
CA GLY A 198 -12.98 11.74 -23.47
C GLY A 198 -12.54 10.68 -22.45
N GLN A 199 -11.63 11.00 -21.53
CA GLN A 199 -11.09 10.06 -20.53
C GLN A 199 -11.26 10.58 -19.10
N PRO A 200 -12.51 10.80 -18.60
CA PRO A 200 -12.75 11.27 -17.24
C PRO A 200 -12.32 10.27 -16.15
N TRP A 201 -11.96 9.09 -16.59
CA TRP A 201 -11.46 8.01 -15.73
C TRP A 201 -9.95 8.02 -15.51
N ALA A 202 -9.18 8.83 -16.28
CA ALA A 202 -7.71 8.80 -16.25
C ALA A 202 -7.13 8.98 -14.85
N VAL A 203 -7.80 9.81 -14.00
CA VAL A 203 -7.45 9.96 -12.59
C VAL A 203 -8.71 10.16 -11.75
N GLY A 204 -8.72 9.59 -10.55
CA GLY A 204 -9.77 9.77 -9.55
C GLY A 204 -9.64 11.15 -8.87
N LEU A 205 -10.50 12.10 -9.22
CA LEU A 205 -10.56 13.38 -8.51
C LEU A 205 -11.40 13.26 -7.24
N THR A 206 -11.01 14.01 -6.21
CA THR A 206 -11.69 14.06 -4.91
C THR A 206 -13.09 14.66 -5.04
N ASP A 207 -14.10 13.81 -4.95
CA ASP A 207 -15.51 14.13 -4.79
C ASP A 207 -16.04 13.28 -3.62
N PRO A 208 -16.48 13.90 -2.52
CA PRO A 208 -16.96 13.15 -1.36
C PRO A 208 -18.11 12.20 -1.65
N ALA A 209 -19.03 12.59 -2.56
CA ALA A 209 -20.18 11.75 -2.91
C ALA A 209 -19.72 10.52 -3.72
N ARG A 210 -18.80 10.72 -4.66
CA ARG A 210 -18.19 9.64 -5.43
C ARG A 210 -17.41 8.69 -4.54
N ILE A 211 -16.53 9.21 -3.66
CA ILE A 211 -15.73 8.37 -2.72
C ILE A 211 -16.64 7.46 -1.89
N VAL A 212 -17.73 8.01 -1.35
CA VAL A 212 -18.71 7.23 -0.58
C VAL A 212 -19.43 6.20 -1.46
N ALA A 213 -19.82 6.57 -2.68
CA ALA A 213 -20.45 5.64 -3.62
C ALA A 213 -19.54 4.49 -3.99
N ASP A 214 -18.26 4.77 -4.25
CA ASP A 214 -17.23 3.78 -4.59
C ASP A 214 -16.90 2.88 -3.39
N ALA A 215 -16.81 3.43 -2.16
CA ALA A 215 -16.66 2.63 -0.94
C ALA A 215 -17.82 1.65 -0.75
N ARG A 216 -19.08 2.10 -1.01
CA ARG A 216 -20.26 1.24 -0.97
C ARG A 216 -20.24 0.20 -2.09
N ALA A 217 -19.75 0.55 -3.29
CA ALA A 217 -19.56 -0.40 -4.39
C ALA A 217 -18.52 -1.47 -4.02
N ALA A 218 -17.40 -1.08 -3.43
CA ALA A 218 -16.39 -2.00 -2.90
C ALA A 218 -16.98 -2.98 -1.88
N ARG A 219 -17.83 -2.48 -0.96
CA ARG A 219 -18.55 -3.35 -0.02
C ARG A 219 -19.48 -4.33 -0.71
N ARG A 220 -20.23 -3.89 -1.75
CA ARG A 220 -21.08 -4.80 -2.55
C ARG A 220 -20.27 -5.82 -3.32
N ALA A 221 -19.08 -5.47 -3.79
CA ALA A 221 -18.13 -6.38 -4.42
C ALA A 221 -17.50 -7.35 -3.41
N GLY A 222 -17.80 -7.16 -2.12
CA GLY A 222 -17.46 -8.04 -1.02
C GLY A 222 -16.19 -7.66 -0.27
N ALA A 223 -15.79 -6.39 -0.28
CA ALA A 223 -14.74 -5.89 0.58
C ALA A 223 -15.14 -5.97 2.06
N ASP A 224 -14.27 -6.56 2.86
CA ASP A 224 -14.38 -6.62 4.32
C ASP A 224 -13.80 -5.35 4.95
N VAL A 225 -12.77 -4.76 4.35
CA VAL A 225 -12.11 -3.52 4.73
C VAL A 225 -12.02 -2.61 3.51
N VAL A 226 -12.26 -1.31 3.69
CA VAL A 226 -12.10 -0.27 2.66
C VAL A 226 -11.09 0.76 3.14
N VAL A 227 -9.99 0.87 2.40
CA VAL A 227 -8.93 1.86 2.59
C VAL A 227 -9.03 2.89 1.49
N VAL A 228 -8.99 4.17 1.86
CA VAL A 228 -9.02 5.30 0.93
C VAL A 228 -7.72 6.08 1.06
N SER A 229 -6.94 6.17 -0.01
CA SER A 229 -5.79 7.07 -0.12
C SER A 229 -6.24 8.40 -0.72
N LEU A 230 -5.78 9.50 -0.12
CA LEU A 230 -6.10 10.87 -0.55
C LEU A 230 -4.81 11.66 -0.71
N ASP A 231 -4.52 12.07 -1.94
CA ASP A 231 -3.53 13.09 -2.25
C ASP A 231 -4.22 14.46 -2.09
N TRP A 232 -4.02 15.10 -0.94
CA TRP A 232 -4.84 16.21 -0.49
C TRP A 232 -4.13 17.19 0.42
N GLY A 233 -4.72 18.36 0.58
CA GLY A 233 -4.28 19.36 1.54
C GLY A 233 -3.20 20.28 0.99
N THR A 234 -2.72 21.16 1.85
CA THR A 234 -1.73 22.17 1.53
C THR A 234 -0.32 21.62 1.80
N GLU A 235 0.55 21.74 0.79
CA GLU A 235 1.95 21.33 0.89
C GLU A 235 2.71 22.13 1.97
N TRP A 236 3.71 21.53 2.59
CA TRP A 236 4.61 22.11 3.58
C TRP A 236 3.97 22.55 4.92
N GLN A 237 2.71 22.17 5.14
CA GLN A 237 2.03 22.43 6.42
C GLN A 237 2.11 21.21 7.34
N ASP A 238 2.61 21.42 8.58
CA ASP A 238 2.69 20.35 9.59
C ASP A 238 1.32 19.95 10.14
N GLY A 239 0.30 20.80 10.00
CA GLY A 239 -1.07 20.52 10.43
C GLY A 239 -2.04 20.39 9.26
N PRO A 240 -3.09 19.56 9.40
CA PRO A 240 -4.11 19.44 8.36
C PRO A 240 -4.85 20.75 8.17
N ASP A 241 -5.09 21.11 6.92
CA ASP A 241 -5.87 22.30 6.58
C ASP A 241 -7.39 22.06 6.81
N GLU A 242 -8.17 23.13 6.67
CA GLU A 242 -9.62 23.04 6.89
C GLU A 242 -10.35 22.12 5.91
N ARG A 243 -9.84 21.99 4.67
CA ARG A 243 -10.41 21.08 3.67
C ARG A 243 -10.21 19.63 4.09
N GLN A 244 -8.99 19.26 4.51
CA GLN A 244 -8.70 17.93 5.04
C GLN A 244 -9.58 17.61 6.26
N LEU A 245 -9.73 18.57 7.18
CA LEU A 245 -10.57 18.41 8.36
C LEU A 245 -12.08 18.28 8.06
N ARG A 246 -12.58 18.99 7.06
CA ARG A 246 -13.99 18.88 6.65
C ARG A 246 -14.24 17.55 5.95
N LEU A 247 -13.36 17.20 4.98
CA LEU A 247 -13.50 15.98 4.18
C LEU A 247 -13.36 14.73 5.03
N SER A 248 -12.40 14.69 5.95
CA SER A 248 -12.24 13.56 6.88
C SER A 248 -13.50 13.32 7.73
N ARG A 249 -14.09 14.38 8.28
CA ARG A 249 -15.36 14.29 9.03
C ARG A 249 -16.52 13.78 8.15
N GLN A 250 -16.62 14.27 6.92
CA GLN A 250 -17.69 13.88 6.00
C GLN A 250 -17.55 12.41 5.59
N LEU A 251 -16.37 11.97 5.20
CA LEU A 251 -16.12 10.60 4.76
C LEU A 251 -16.30 9.58 5.90
N THR A 252 -15.74 9.88 7.07
CA THR A 252 -15.82 8.97 8.23
C THR A 252 -17.21 8.95 8.88
N ALA A 253 -18.07 9.96 8.64
CA ALA A 253 -19.48 9.93 9.05
C ALA A 253 -20.35 9.03 8.17
N SER A 254 -19.86 8.66 6.96
CA SER A 254 -20.61 7.83 6.02
C SER A 254 -20.79 6.41 6.55
N ARG A 255 -22.06 5.97 6.61
CA ARG A 255 -22.42 4.64 7.14
C ARG A 255 -23.49 3.98 6.31
N THR A 256 -23.42 2.65 6.24
CA THR A 256 -24.47 1.80 5.66
C THR A 256 -24.89 0.76 6.71
N GLY A 257 -26.17 0.74 7.07
CA GLY A 257 -26.67 -0.16 8.11
C GLY A 257 -25.99 0.04 9.47
N GLY A 258 -25.66 1.29 9.83
CA GLY A 258 -24.98 1.66 11.08
C GLY A 258 -23.47 1.41 11.09
N ARG A 259 -22.88 0.86 10.01
CA ARG A 259 -21.44 0.51 9.91
C ARG A 259 -20.70 1.51 9.04
N PRO A 260 -19.46 1.88 9.37
CA PRO A 260 -18.65 2.75 8.50
C PRO A 260 -18.54 2.19 7.08
N ASP A 261 -18.61 3.06 6.07
CA ASP A 261 -18.36 2.68 4.69
C ASP A 261 -16.85 2.62 4.42
N ILE A 262 -16.05 3.43 5.13
CA ILE A 262 -14.58 3.54 5.03
C ILE A 262 -13.96 3.17 6.40
N ASP A 263 -12.91 2.35 6.40
CA ASP A 263 -12.26 1.87 7.64
C ASP A 263 -10.93 2.56 7.95
N LEU A 264 -10.25 3.11 6.92
CA LEU A 264 -8.98 3.81 7.07
C LEU A 264 -8.84 4.85 5.95
N ILE A 265 -8.33 6.05 6.31
CA ILE A 265 -7.94 7.09 5.34
C ILE A 265 -6.44 7.33 5.47
N LEU A 266 -5.75 7.31 4.32
CA LEU A 266 -4.31 7.53 4.18
C LEU A 266 -4.08 8.80 3.36
N GLY A 267 -3.50 9.82 3.97
CA GLY A 267 -3.20 11.10 3.33
C GLY A 267 -1.75 11.22 2.90
N THR A 268 -1.56 11.86 1.77
CA THR A 268 -0.28 12.13 1.11
C THR A 268 -0.26 13.59 0.60
N ARG A 269 0.72 14.01 -0.17
CA ARG A 269 0.89 15.34 -0.78
C ARG A 269 1.59 16.39 0.10
N SER A 270 1.45 16.34 1.39
CA SER A 270 1.93 17.41 2.29
C SER A 270 3.44 17.64 2.27
N HIS A 271 4.23 16.75 1.66
CA HIS A 271 5.71 16.66 1.71
C HIS A 271 6.28 16.44 3.13
N VAL A 272 5.54 16.79 4.14
CA VAL A 272 5.94 16.66 5.55
C VAL A 272 4.95 15.78 6.30
N PRO A 273 5.35 15.09 7.36
CA PRO A 273 4.41 14.38 8.21
C PRO A 273 3.35 15.33 8.76
N GLN A 274 2.10 14.86 8.81
CA GLN A 274 1.01 15.54 9.50
C GLN A 274 0.42 14.64 10.59
N ALA A 275 -0.50 15.20 11.38
CA ALA A 275 -1.12 14.47 12.46
C ALA A 275 -1.90 13.23 11.99
N TYR A 276 -1.97 12.24 12.86
CA TYR A 276 -2.95 11.16 12.79
C TYR A 276 -4.10 11.48 13.73
N GLU A 277 -5.30 11.08 13.39
CA GLU A 277 -6.49 11.32 14.22
C GLU A 277 -7.52 10.21 14.07
N LYS A 278 -8.24 9.89 15.15
CA LYS A 278 -9.39 8.97 15.08
C LYS A 278 -10.68 9.76 14.98
N VAL A 279 -11.19 9.92 13.76
CA VAL A 279 -12.39 10.73 13.44
C VAL A 279 -13.60 9.81 13.27
N ASN A 280 -14.66 10.02 14.04
CA ASN A 280 -15.89 9.19 14.03
C ASN A 280 -15.62 7.67 14.18
N GLY A 281 -14.50 7.31 14.84
CA GLY A 281 -14.07 5.92 15.05
C GLY A 281 -13.16 5.35 13.93
N THR A 282 -12.92 6.09 12.84
CA THR A 282 -12.04 5.71 11.74
C THR A 282 -10.71 6.43 11.89
N TRP A 283 -9.59 5.73 11.68
CA TRP A 283 -8.28 6.34 11.65
C TRP A 283 -8.08 7.13 10.35
N VAL A 284 -7.57 8.33 10.50
CA VAL A 284 -7.19 9.25 9.42
C VAL A 284 -5.74 9.63 9.62
N VAL A 285 -4.92 9.35 8.65
CA VAL A 285 -3.58 9.90 8.47
C VAL A 285 -3.75 11.12 7.59
N TYR A 286 -3.41 12.31 8.06
CA TYR A 286 -3.57 13.52 7.24
C TYR A 286 -2.45 13.68 6.23
N GLY A 287 -1.21 13.35 6.60
CA GLY A 287 -0.05 13.32 5.72
C GLY A 287 1.03 12.39 6.25
N THR A 288 1.58 11.57 5.37
CA THR A 288 2.67 10.64 5.70
C THR A 288 4.05 11.24 5.51
N GLY A 289 4.17 12.37 4.80
CA GLY A 289 5.44 12.93 4.33
C GLY A 289 6.02 12.13 3.16
N ASP A 290 7.18 12.52 2.66
CA ASP A 290 7.82 11.88 1.51
C ASP A 290 8.77 10.77 1.98
N GLN A 291 8.54 9.54 1.52
CA GLN A 291 9.41 8.40 1.83
C GLN A 291 10.70 8.44 1.00
N ILE A 292 10.59 8.84 -0.26
CA ILE A 292 11.72 9.06 -1.17
C ILE A 292 11.44 10.38 -1.87
N ALA A 293 12.27 11.39 -1.66
CA ALA A 293 12.10 12.69 -2.28
C ALA A 293 13.41 13.23 -2.88
N GLY A 294 14.43 13.47 -2.05
CA GLY A 294 15.70 14.05 -2.49
C GLY A 294 15.90 15.49 -2.02
N GLU A 295 16.45 16.34 -2.86
CA GLU A 295 16.62 17.75 -2.55
C GLU A 295 15.31 18.53 -2.70
N MET A 296 14.58 18.66 -1.59
CA MET A 296 13.25 19.26 -1.60
C MET A 296 13.28 20.76 -1.30
N TYR A 297 12.55 21.54 -2.09
CA TYR A 297 12.38 22.96 -1.96
C TYR A 297 10.91 23.29 -1.67
N ASN A 298 10.67 24.11 -0.65
CA ASN A 298 9.32 24.54 -0.30
C ASN A 298 8.78 25.59 -1.28
N ASP A 299 7.53 26.01 -1.07
CA ASP A 299 6.82 27.03 -1.89
C ASP A 299 7.52 28.39 -1.99
N ARG A 300 8.52 28.64 -1.15
CA ARG A 300 9.38 29.85 -1.20
C ARG A 300 10.69 29.64 -1.94
N GLY A 301 10.90 28.47 -2.53
CA GLY A 301 12.16 28.09 -3.18
C GLY A 301 13.32 27.89 -2.21
N VAL A 302 13.06 27.65 -0.91
CA VAL A 302 14.08 27.37 0.10
C VAL A 302 14.14 25.88 0.30
N GLN A 303 15.35 25.30 0.28
CA GLN A 303 15.55 23.90 0.61
C GLN A 303 15.05 23.62 2.03
N ASP A 304 14.12 22.71 2.15
CA ASP A 304 13.49 22.36 3.42
C ASP A 304 13.74 20.88 3.75
N PRO A 305 14.61 20.59 4.74
CA PRO A 305 14.96 19.22 5.08
C PRO A 305 13.77 18.39 5.58
N ARG A 306 12.66 19.05 6.00
CA ARG A 306 11.45 18.34 6.42
C ARG A 306 10.78 17.57 5.28
N GLY A 307 11.03 17.95 3.99
CA GLY A 307 10.59 17.19 2.82
C GLY A 307 11.23 15.80 2.68
N ASN A 308 12.18 15.48 3.55
CA ASN A 308 12.77 14.15 3.67
C ASN A 308 12.35 13.42 4.96
N GLU A 309 11.35 13.95 5.68
CA GLU A 309 10.79 13.33 6.86
C GLU A 309 9.46 12.66 6.51
N SER A 310 9.28 11.45 7.01
CA SER A 310 8.05 10.71 6.76
C SER A 310 7.68 9.79 7.91
N THR A 311 6.54 9.16 7.76
CA THR A 311 6.08 8.12 8.67
C THR A 311 5.62 6.89 7.89
N LEU A 312 5.85 5.71 8.48
CA LEU A 312 5.18 4.49 8.09
C LEU A 312 4.08 4.21 9.11
N GLY A 313 2.81 4.38 8.70
CA GLY A 313 1.66 4.00 9.53
C GLY A 313 1.49 2.50 9.56
N ARG A 314 1.21 1.92 10.74
CA ARG A 314 0.96 0.49 10.92
C ARG A 314 -0.35 0.26 11.66
N PHE A 315 -1.27 -0.47 11.04
CA PHE A 315 -2.62 -0.70 11.54
C PHE A 315 -2.91 -2.19 11.62
N THR A 316 -3.17 -2.71 12.81
CA THR A 316 -3.60 -4.10 13.01
C THR A 316 -5.12 -4.17 12.98
N PHE A 317 -5.64 -4.89 12.02
CA PHE A 317 -7.07 -5.17 11.87
C PHE A 317 -7.41 -6.52 12.51
N SER A 318 -8.45 -6.53 13.34
CA SER A 318 -8.99 -7.76 13.91
C SER A 318 -10.33 -8.13 13.25
N PRO A 319 -10.57 -9.42 13.02
CA PRO A 319 -11.83 -9.90 12.45
C PRO A 319 -12.99 -9.64 13.42
N PRO A 320 -14.21 -9.44 12.90
CA PRO A 320 -15.37 -9.25 13.72
C PRO A 320 -15.69 -10.51 14.55
N ALA A 321 -15.98 -10.34 15.84
CA ALA A 321 -16.42 -11.43 16.71
C ALA A 321 -17.79 -12.01 16.27
N ARG A 322 -18.60 -11.22 15.57
CA ARG A 322 -19.91 -11.61 15.03
C ARG A 322 -20.03 -11.16 13.58
N ARG A 323 -20.73 -11.94 12.75
CA ARG A 323 -20.99 -11.59 11.33
C ARG A 323 -21.67 -10.24 11.12
N SER A 324 -22.34 -9.72 12.14
CA SER A 324 -23.00 -8.40 12.14
C SER A 324 -22.03 -7.25 12.37
N GLN A 325 -20.81 -7.49 12.79
CA GLN A 325 -19.77 -6.48 13.05
C GLN A 325 -18.84 -6.31 11.85
N ARG A 326 -18.00 -5.27 11.88
CA ARG A 326 -16.94 -5.04 10.90
C ARG A 326 -15.58 -5.40 11.47
N TRP A 327 -14.60 -5.49 10.58
CA TRP A 327 -13.19 -5.46 10.94
C TRP A 327 -12.88 -4.12 11.61
N GLU A 328 -12.04 -4.15 12.62
CA GLU A 328 -11.68 -2.97 13.41
C GLU A 328 -10.17 -2.86 13.54
N VAL A 329 -9.66 -1.62 13.52
CA VAL A 329 -8.27 -1.34 13.88
C VAL A 329 -8.16 -1.44 15.40
N THR A 330 -7.50 -2.47 15.88
CA THR A 330 -7.29 -2.76 17.31
C THR A 330 -5.95 -2.26 17.82
N LYS A 331 -4.98 -2.03 16.93
CA LYS A 331 -3.69 -1.40 17.23
C LYS A 331 -3.33 -0.44 16.10
N ALA A 332 -2.96 0.77 16.44
CA ALA A 332 -2.47 1.78 15.50
C ALA A 332 -1.10 2.26 15.98
N GLU A 333 -0.13 2.23 15.08
CA GLU A 333 1.26 2.60 15.35
C GLU A 333 1.80 3.45 14.19
N PHE A 334 2.88 4.17 14.43
CA PHE A 334 3.68 4.79 13.39
C PHE A 334 5.17 4.64 13.68
N VAL A 335 5.96 4.55 12.63
CA VAL A 335 7.42 4.53 12.66
C VAL A 335 7.92 5.84 12.04
N PRO A 336 8.71 6.66 12.76
CA PRO A 336 9.30 7.86 12.19
C PRO A 336 10.45 7.49 11.25
N LEU A 337 10.42 8.03 10.04
CA LEU A 337 11.39 7.76 8.98
C LEU A 337 12.02 9.07 8.49
N ALA A 338 13.21 8.98 7.92
CA ALA A 338 13.81 10.04 7.14
C ALA A 338 14.53 9.47 5.91
N PHE A 339 14.58 10.24 4.82
CA PHE A 339 15.46 9.95 3.71
C PHE A 339 16.80 10.67 3.95
N ASP A 340 17.86 9.90 4.20
CA ASP A 340 19.21 10.39 4.35
C ASP A 340 19.77 10.74 2.96
N LEU A 341 19.93 12.03 2.67
CA LEU A 341 20.40 12.53 1.38
C LEU A 341 21.83 12.09 1.07
N ASP A 342 22.72 12.10 2.07
CA ASP A 342 24.13 11.77 1.88
C ASP A 342 24.29 10.27 1.60
N ALA A 343 23.58 9.43 2.35
CA ALA A 343 23.59 8.01 2.15
C ALA A 343 22.71 7.58 0.95
N GLY A 344 21.70 8.38 0.58
CA GLY A 344 20.67 8.04 -0.41
C GLY A 344 19.81 6.85 0.06
N ARG A 345 19.35 6.88 1.32
CA ARG A 345 18.64 5.75 1.95
C ARG A 345 17.51 6.22 2.85
N VAL A 346 16.41 5.49 2.83
CA VAL A 346 15.36 5.64 3.83
C VAL A 346 15.83 5.01 5.15
N VAL A 347 15.73 5.77 6.22
CA VAL A 347 16.24 5.41 7.55
C VAL A 347 15.08 5.33 8.53
N ASP A 348 14.97 4.23 9.25
CA ASP A 348 14.18 4.10 10.47
C ASP A 348 14.92 4.84 11.59
N LEU A 349 14.30 5.91 12.11
CA LEU A 349 14.96 6.82 13.06
C LEU A 349 15.17 6.20 14.43
N ASP A 350 14.27 5.31 14.88
CA ASP A 350 14.45 4.62 16.16
C ASP A 350 15.58 3.58 16.05
N ALA A 351 15.61 2.79 15.00
CA ALA A 351 16.70 1.88 14.74
C ALA A 351 18.04 2.60 14.51
N ALA A 352 18.04 3.82 13.97
CA ALA A 352 19.25 4.62 13.81
C ALA A 352 19.76 5.15 15.17
N LEU A 353 18.86 5.59 16.06
CA LEU A 353 19.20 6.00 17.43
C LEU A 353 19.82 4.86 18.23
N GLU A 354 19.28 3.66 18.14
CA GLU A 354 19.84 2.46 18.79
C GLU A 354 21.27 2.17 18.33
N ARG A 355 21.60 2.52 17.09
CA ARG A 355 22.96 2.41 16.54
C ARG A 355 23.85 3.62 16.84
N GLY A 356 23.36 4.59 17.62
CA GLY A 356 24.12 5.77 18.07
C GLY A 356 24.08 6.95 17.10
N ALA A 357 23.16 7.00 16.12
CA ALA A 357 22.98 8.15 15.23
C ALA A 357 22.37 9.35 15.95
N THR A 358 22.72 10.56 15.54
CA THR A 358 22.24 11.83 16.16
C THR A 358 20.97 12.32 15.45
N VAL A 359 19.90 11.50 15.45
CA VAL A 359 18.63 11.81 14.77
C VAL A 359 17.45 12.07 15.72
N GLY A 360 17.72 12.18 17.04
CA GLY A 360 16.68 12.31 18.06
C GLY A 360 15.77 13.52 17.88
N ALA A 361 16.34 14.68 17.50
CA ALA A 361 15.55 15.90 17.29
C ALA A 361 14.56 15.76 16.12
N VAL A 362 14.95 15.09 15.03
CA VAL A 362 14.09 14.80 13.88
C VAL A 362 12.96 13.87 14.29
N ARG A 363 13.31 12.76 14.94
CA ARG A 363 12.34 11.78 15.44
C ARG A 363 11.32 12.44 16.38
N ASP A 364 11.77 13.25 17.33
CA ASP A 364 10.89 13.89 18.32
C ASP A 364 9.97 14.92 17.65
N ARG A 365 10.43 15.66 16.64
CA ARG A 365 9.60 16.55 15.84
C ARG A 365 8.49 15.78 15.13
N ILE A 366 8.82 14.68 14.45
CA ILE A 366 7.83 13.82 13.77
C ILE A 366 6.80 13.30 14.77
N ARG A 367 7.26 12.81 15.94
CA ARG A 367 6.37 12.34 17.01
C ARG A 367 5.39 13.42 17.46
N ASP A 368 5.89 14.62 17.71
CA ASP A 368 5.09 15.72 18.23
C ASP A 368 4.04 16.18 17.21
N VAL A 369 4.39 16.24 15.93
CA VAL A 369 3.46 16.51 14.83
C VAL A 369 2.39 15.43 14.73
N VAL A 370 2.79 14.16 14.66
CA VAL A 370 1.87 13.03 14.48
C VAL A 370 0.87 12.91 15.64
N LEU A 371 1.31 13.17 16.87
CA LEU A 371 0.47 13.11 18.06
C LEU A 371 -0.27 14.42 18.37
N GLY A 372 0.02 15.49 17.64
CA GLY A 372 -0.44 16.87 17.95
C GLY A 372 -1.96 17.06 18.02
N ARG A 373 -2.75 16.17 17.39
CA ARG A 373 -4.22 16.20 17.45
C ARG A 373 -4.82 15.18 18.44
N GLY A 374 -3.99 14.69 19.35
CA GLY A 374 -4.44 13.82 20.44
C GLY A 374 -4.63 12.36 20.07
N ALA A 375 -4.00 11.90 18.99
CA ALA A 375 -4.04 10.50 18.56
C ALA A 375 -3.56 9.52 19.64
N GLY A 376 -2.60 9.93 20.49
CA GLY A 376 -2.14 9.13 21.63
C GLY A 376 -3.26 8.78 22.62
N ARG A 377 -4.22 9.70 22.85
CA ARG A 377 -5.40 9.41 23.67
C ARG A 377 -6.37 8.39 23.02
N SER A 378 -6.28 8.24 21.71
CA SER A 378 -7.06 7.26 20.94
C SER A 378 -6.31 5.94 20.74
N GLY A 379 -5.11 5.80 21.33
CA GLY A 379 -4.31 4.57 21.32
C GLY A 379 -3.29 4.49 20.17
N LEU A 380 -2.95 5.61 19.50
CA LEU A 380 -1.80 5.64 18.59
C LEU A 380 -0.50 5.64 19.41
N VAL A 381 0.42 4.78 19.06
CA VAL A 381 1.76 4.72 19.66
C VAL A 381 2.84 4.83 18.59
N MET A 382 3.96 5.46 18.94
CA MET A 382 5.18 5.34 18.15
C MET A 382 5.71 3.92 18.36
N ALA A 383 5.98 3.20 17.28
CA ALA A 383 6.50 1.83 17.35
C ALA A 383 7.96 1.86 17.80
N GLU A 384 8.34 0.90 18.63
CA GLU A 384 9.73 0.62 19.02
C GLU A 384 10.38 -0.35 18.03
#